data_633d71a6786edd4692d84cdfba8a9fde
#
_entry.id   633d71a6786edd4692d84cdfba8a9fde
#
_cell.length_a   1.000
_cell.length_b   1.000
_cell.length_c   1.000
_cell.angle_alpha   90.00
_cell.angle_beta   90.00
_cell.angle_gamma   90.00
#
_symmetry.space_group_name_H-M   'P 1'
#
loop_
_entity.id
_entity.type
_entity.pdbx_description
1 polymer ?
#
loop_
_entity_poly.entity_id
_entity_poly.type
_entity_poly.pdbx_seq_one_letter_code
_entity_poly.pdbx_strand_id
1 'polypeptide(L)'
;MINLTKNKINNTNLFYVIIITIFSFFINFYYSSLGSFPIDTFLHYDSSSRILNGELPVRDFWVVSGLTVDFIQAFFFKIFGVNWYAYVIHSSLFNCLISLIVYFFF
;
A
#
# COMPACT_ATOMS: atom_id res chain seq x y z
N MET A 1 10.22 -30.15 4.91
CA MET A 1 9.46 -29.83 6.15
C MET A 1 10.09 -28.61 6.77
N ILE A 2 9.48 -27.45 6.57
CA ILE A 2 9.95 -26.20 7.18
C ILE A 2 9.53 -26.27 8.65
N ASN A 3 10.50 -26.39 9.53
CA ASN A 3 10.28 -26.32 10.96
C ASN A 3 9.85 -24.87 11.30
N LEU A 4 8.56 -24.63 11.35
CA LEU A 4 7.99 -23.45 11.97
C LEU A 4 8.18 -23.56 13.49
N THR A 5 9.43 -23.54 13.93
CA THR A 5 9.72 -23.35 15.35
C THR A 5 9.12 -22.00 15.73
N LYS A 6 8.16 -22.06 16.62
CA LYS A 6 7.49 -20.99 17.33
C LYS A 6 8.52 -19.90 17.71
N ASN A 7 8.79 -18.97 16.81
CA ASN A 7 9.61 -17.82 17.10
C ASN A 7 8.85 -16.98 18.13
N LYS A 8 9.13 -17.25 19.39
CA LYS A 8 8.71 -16.38 20.48
C LYS A 8 9.27 -15.01 20.15
N ILE A 9 8.41 -14.07 19.78
CA ILE A 9 8.82 -12.69 19.50
C ILE A 9 9.54 -12.22 20.75
N ASN A 10 10.86 -12.15 20.67
CA ASN A 10 11.69 -11.66 21.77
C ASN A 10 11.52 -10.13 21.81
N ASN A 11 11.63 -9.53 22.97
CA ASN A 11 11.50 -8.07 23.13
C ASN A 11 12.42 -7.30 22.15
N THR A 12 13.58 -7.85 21.83
CA THR A 12 14.51 -7.29 20.85
C THR A 12 13.92 -7.31 19.43
N ASN A 13 13.28 -8.40 19.01
CA ASN A 13 12.65 -8.49 17.70
C ASN A 13 11.45 -7.55 17.59
N LEU A 14 10.67 -7.42 18.67
CA LEU A 14 9.57 -6.48 18.73
C LEU A 14 10.04 -5.03 18.54
N PHE A 15 11.16 -4.67 19.15
CA PHE A 15 11.76 -3.35 19.00
C PHE A 15 12.16 -3.06 17.54
N TYR A 16 12.80 -4.00 16.85
CA TYR A 16 13.15 -3.84 15.43
C TYR A 16 11.93 -3.76 14.53
N VAL A 17 10.91 -4.57 14.77
CA VAL A 17 9.64 -4.53 14.02
C VAL A 17 9.00 -3.14 14.14
N ILE A 18 8.94 -2.58 15.35
CA ILE A 18 8.38 -1.24 15.58
C ILE A 18 9.18 -0.17 14.83
N ILE A 19 10.51 -0.19 14.92
CA ILE A 19 11.36 0.77 14.22
C ILE A 19 11.18 0.68 12.71
N ILE A 20 11.23 -0.53 12.14
CA ILE A 20 11.07 -0.75 10.70
C ILE A 20 9.70 -0.24 10.23
N THR A 21 8.65 -0.55 10.97
CA THR A 21 7.29 -0.12 10.63
C THR A 21 7.16 1.41 10.62
N ILE A 22 7.60 2.06 11.70
CA ILE A 22 7.53 3.52 11.84
C ILE A 22 8.36 4.18 10.73
N PHE A 23 9.59 3.73 10.55
CA PHE A 23 10.51 4.33 9.58
C PHE A 23 10.00 4.17 8.14
N SER A 24 9.55 2.95 7.76
CA SER A 24 8.99 2.68 6.43
C SER A 24 7.73 3.48 6.15
N PHE A 25 6.85 3.65 7.15
CA PHE A 25 5.64 4.44 7.00
C PHE A 25 5.99 5.92 6.78
N PHE A 26 6.76 6.51 7.67
CA PHE A 26 7.03 7.94 7.63
C PHE A 26 7.89 8.37 6.44
N ILE A 27 8.87 7.56 6.04
CA ILE A 27 9.65 7.83 4.82
C ILE A 27 8.72 7.87 3.61
N ASN A 28 7.91 6.84 3.41
CA ASN A 28 7.02 6.78 2.25
C ASN A 28 5.97 7.90 2.31
N PHE A 29 5.40 8.15 3.47
CA PHE A 29 4.43 9.22 3.67
C PHE A 29 5.02 10.59 3.34
N TYR A 30 6.22 10.88 3.82
CA TYR A 30 6.91 12.13 3.55
C TYR A 30 7.21 12.32 2.07
N TYR A 31 7.86 11.35 1.43
CA TYR A 31 8.21 11.46 0.01
C TYR A 31 6.97 11.48 -0.90
N SER A 32 5.95 10.71 -0.61
CA SER A 32 4.70 10.73 -1.37
C SER A 32 3.93 12.04 -1.19
N SER A 33 4.12 12.75 -0.08
CA SER A 33 3.52 14.08 0.11
C SER A 33 4.22 15.19 -0.67
N LEU A 34 5.48 15.00 -1.07
CA LEU A 34 6.23 15.98 -1.86
C LEU A 34 5.84 16.00 -3.35
N GLY A 35 5.22 14.94 -3.84
CA GLY A 35 4.80 14.84 -5.22
C GLY A 35 4.65 13.41 -5.69
N SER A 36 4.14 13.25 -6.90
CA SER A 36 3.91 11.94 -7.52
C SER A 36 4.65 11.82 -8.83
N PHE A 37 4.99 10.58 -9.19
CA PHE A 37 5.38 10.26 -10.55
C PHE A 37 4.11 10.38 -11.44
N PRO A 38 4.04 11.33 -12.41
CA PRO A 38 2.76 11.76 -12.95
C PRO A 38 1.96 10.66 -13.63
N ILE A 39 2.61 9.74 -14.35
CA ILE A 39 1.93 8.79 -15.23
C ILE A 39 1.36 7.63 -14.42
N ASP A 40 2.19 6.85 -13.75
CA ASP A 40 1.76 5.60 -13.12
C ASP A 40 0.84 5.84 -11.91
N THR A 41 1.17 6.85 -11.12
CA THR A 41 0.39 7.18 -9.92
C THR A 41 -1.01 7.66 -10.28
N PHE A 42 -1.15 8.51 -11.29
CA PHE A 42 -2.47 9.00 -11.71
C PHE A 42 -3.31 7.94 -12.41
N LEU A 43 -2.71 6.98 -13.09
CA LEU A 43 -3.44 5.84 -13.65
C LEU A 43 -4.15 5.03 -12.56
N HIS A 44 -3.43 4.68 -11.50
CA HIS A 44 -4.02 3.97 -10.36
C HIS A 44 -5.06 4.80 -9.61
N TYR A 45 -4.79 6.11 -9.47
CA TYR A 45 -5.72 7.03 -8.83
C TYR A 45 -7.03 7.14 -9.61
N ASP A 46 -6.97 7.34 -10.93
CA ASP A 46 -8.14 7.43 -11.81
C ASP A 46 -8.91 6.11 -11.86
N SER A 47 -8.23 4.98 -12.11
CA SER A 47 -8.83 3.65 -12.14
C SER A 47 -9.59 3.33 -10.86
N SER A 48 -8.98 3.64 -9.71
CA SER A 48 -9.59 3.39 -8.40
C SER A 48 -10.82 4.26 -8.15
N SER A 49 -10.80 5.51 -8.59
CA SER A 49 -11.94 6.42 -8.52
C SER A 49 -13.11 5.93 -9.39
N ARG A 50 -12.82 5.44 -10.60
CA ARG A 50 -13.82 4.86 -11.51
C ARG A 50 -14.46 3.60 -10.93
N ILE A 51 -13.65 2.71 -10.34
CA ILE A 51 -14.14 1.50 -9.64
C ILE A 51 -15.09 1.91 -8.51
N LEU A 52 -14.75 2.91 -7.72
CA LEU A 52 -15.59 3.41 -6.65
C LEU A 52 -16.94 3.92 -7.16
N ASN A 53 -16.97 4.50 -8.35
CA ASN A 53 -18.17 4.97 -9.02
C ASN A 53 -18.98 3.85 -9.71
N GLY A 54 -18.54 2.60 -9.62
CA GLY A 54 -19.22 1.42 -10.14
C GLY A 54 -18.86 1.05 -11.58
N GLU A 55 -17.85 1.71 -12.16
CA GLU A 55 -17.33 1.32 -13.47
C GLU A 55 -16.52 0.01 -13.35
N LEU A 56 -16.63 -0.86 -14.34
CA LEU A 56 -15.91 -2.13 -14.36
C LEU A 56 -14.64 -2.02 -15.21
N PRO A 57 -13.47 -2.37 -14.61
CA PRO A 57 -12.23 -2.43 -15.35
C PRO A 57 -12.34 -3.33 -16.58
N VAL A 58 -11.64 -2.99 -17.64
CA VAL A 58 -11.60 -3.68 -18.94
C VAL A 58 -12.88 -3.50 -19.76
N ARG A 59 -14.05 -3.41 -19.12
CA ARG A 59 -15.31 -3.16 -19.81
C ARG A 59 -15.54 -1.66 -20.08
N ASP A 60 -15.36 -0.84 -19.06
CA ASP A 60 -15.73 0.58 -19.10
C ASP A 60 -14.53 1.49 -19.26
N PHE A 61 -13.34 1.01 -18.89
CA PHE A 61 -12.08 1.73 -19.05
C PHE A 61 -10.87 0.79 -19.18
N TRP A 62 -9.80 1.32 -19.80
CA TRP A 62 -8.56 0.58 -19.99
C TRP A 62 -7.75 0.53 -18.69
N VAL A 63 -7.21 -0.66 -18.37
CA VAL A 63 -6.33 -0.87 -17.22
C VAL A 63 -4.92 -1.18 -17.72
N VAL A 64 -3.96 -0.39 -17.28
CA VAL A 64 -2.55 -0.51 -17.71
C VAL A 64 -1.77 -1.50 -16.84
N SER A 65 -2.18 -1.67 -15.59
CA SER A 65 -1.49 -2.52 -14.60
C SER A 65 -2.48 -3.37 -13.81
N GLY A 66 -1.97 -4.17 -12.88
CA GLY A 66 -2.77 -5.15 -12.15
C GLY A 66 -3.96 -4.56 -11.39
N LEU A 67 -5.13 -5.11 -11.63
CA LEU A 67 -6.41 -4.73 -11.03
C LEU A 67 -6.42 -4.72 -9.50
N THR A 68 -5.63 -5.59 -8.86
CA THR A 68 -5.64 -5.75 -7.41
C THR A 68 -5.33 -4.45 -6.67
N VAL A 69 -4.35 -3.69 -7.16
CA VAL A 69 -3.95 -2.41 -6.55
C VAL A 69 -5.08 -1.40 -6.64
N ASP A 70 -5.76 -1.34 -7.79
CA ASP A 70 -6.86 -0.40 -8.04
C ASP A 70 -8.07 -0.69 -7.15
N PHE A 71 -8.43 -1.96 -6.96
CA PHE A 71 -9.51 -2.35 -6.04
C PHE A 71 -9.17 -2.04 -4.58
N ILE A 72 -7.94 -2.28 -4.16
CA ILE A 72 -7.52 -1.96 -2.80
C ILE A 72 -7.52 -0.43 -2.61
N GLN A 73 -7.02 0.32 -3.57
CA GLN A 73 -7.05 1.78 -3.52
C GLN A 73 -8.50 2.31 -3.51
N ALA A 74 -9.41 1.73 -4.29
CA ALA A 74 -10.83 2.08 -4.27
C ALA A 74 -11.46 1.86 -2.88
N PHE A 75 -11.06 0.79 -2.17
CA PHE A 75 -11.46 0.57 -0.79
C PHE A 75 -10.98 1.69 0.14
N PHE A 76 -9.73 2.14 0.01
CA PHE A 76 -9.23 3.29 0.76
C PHE A 76 -9.97 4.58 0.42
N PHE A 77 -10.30 4.80 -0.84
CA PHE A 77 -11.12 5.94 -1.26
C PHE A 77 -12.53 5.90 -0.69
N LYS A 78 -13.09 4.72 -0.52
CA LYS A 78 -14.40 4.55 0.12
C LYS A 78 -14.39 4.98 1.58
N ILE A 79 -13.28 4.76 2.30
CA ILE A 79 -13.15 5.08 3.73
C ILE A 79 -12.77 6.55 3.95
N PHE A 80 -11.76 7.03 3.23
CA PHE A 80 -11.13 8.33 3.46
C PHE A 80 -11.56 9.42 2.44
N GLY A 81 -12.39 9.05 1.46
CA GLY A 81 -12.73 9.92 0.33
C GLY A 81 -11.67 9.89 -0.78
N VAL A 82 -12.07 10.32 -1.98
CA VAL A 82 -11.18 10.40 -3.14
C VAL A 82 -10.28 11.63 -3.00
N ASN A 83 -9.13 11.45 -2.40
CA ASN A 83 -8.15 12.51 -2.17
C ASN A 83 -6.73 11.94 -2.15
N TRP A 84 -5.75 12.85 -2.28
CA TRP A 84 -4.35 12.48 -2.33
C TRP A 84 -3.85 11.79 -1.04
N TYR A 85 -4.34 12.20 0.13
CA TYR A 85 -3.94 11.58 1.39
C TYR A 85 -4.38 10.12 1.51
N ALA A 86 -5.56 9.77 1.01
CA ALA A 86 -6.02 8.37 0.97
C ALA A 86 -5.08 7.51 0.12
N TYR A 87 -4.58 8.05 -0.99
CA TYR A 87 -3.58 7.38 -1.81
C TYR A 87 -2.25 7.21 -1.08
N VAL A 88 -1.75 8.26 -0.45
CA VAL A 88 -0.49 8.24 0.32
C VAL A 88 -0.55 7.27 1.50
N ILE A 89 -1.68 7.22 2.22
CA ILE A 89 -1.89 6.28 3.32
C ILE A 89 -1.83 4.84 2.82
N HIS A 90 -2.55 4.53 1.74
CA HIS A 90 -2.52 3.21 1.12
C HIS A 90 -1.09 2.78 0.77
N SER A 91 -0.37 3.59 0.02
CA SER A 91 1.01 3.28 -0.39
C SER A 91 1.96 3.12 0.80
N SER A 92 1.80 3.94 1.83
CA SER A 92 2.63 3.88 3.05
C SER A 92 2.38 2.61 3.86
N LEU A 93 1.13 2.17 3.97
CA LEU A 93 0.78 0.92 4.63
C LEU A 93 1.34 -0.30 3.88
N PHE A 94 1.25 -0.30 2.54
CA PHE A 94 1.83 -1.37 1.74
C PHE A 94 3.35 -1.42 1.84
N ASN A 95 4.01 -0.27 1.87
CA ASN A 95 5.46 -0.20 2.08
C ASN A 95 5.88 -0.79 3.45
N CYS A 96 5.12 -0.51 4.51
CA CYS A 96 5.32 -1.14 5.81
C CYS A 96 5.17 -2.67 5.73
N LEU A 97 4.14 -3.14 5.07
CA LEU A 97 3.85 -4.56 4.93
C LEU A 97 4.98 -5.30 4.20
N ILE A 98 5.45 -4.74 3.09
CA ILE A 98 6.59 -5.28 2.34
C ILE A 98 7.85 -5.29 3.21
N SER A 99 8.15 -4.21 3.93
CA SER A 99 9.31 -4.13 4.81
C SER A 99 9.27 -5.17 5.92
N LEU A 100 8.10 -5.43 6.50
CA LEU A 100 7.92 -6.48 7.50
C LEU A 100 8.06 -7.89 6.91
N ILE A 101 7.51 -8.12 5.72
CA ILE A 101 7.68 -9.40 5.03
C ILE A 101 9.16 -9.66 4.79
N VAL A 102 9.90 -8.69 4.26
CA VAL A 102 11.34 -8.81 4.05
C VAL A 102 12.06 -9.11 5.37
N TYR A 103 11.76 -8.39 6.44
CA TYR A 103 12.38 -8.61 7.75
C TYR A 103 12.15 -10.03 8.30
N PHE A 104 10.98 -10.63 8.07
CA PHE A 104 10.68 -11.96 8.60
C PHE A 104 11.16 -13.12 7.69
N PHE A 105 11.41 -12.85 6.42
CA PHE A 105 11.86 -13.88 5.48
C PHE A 105 13.38 -13.91 5.27
N PHE A 106 14.08 -12.85 5.58
CA PHE A 106 15.53 -12.73 5.45
C PHE A 106 16.22 -12.42 6.76
#